data_05b21bf0b311ffe32c2f2db38fbbf0db
#
_entry.id   05b21bf0b311ffe32c2f2db38fbbf0db
#
_cell.length_a   1.000
_cell.length_b   1.000
_cell.length_c   1.000
_cell.angle_alpha   90.00
_cell.angle_beta   90.00
_cell.angle_gamma   90.00
#
_symmetry.space_group_name_H-M   'P 1'
#
loop_
_entity.id
_entity.type
_entity.pdbx_description
1 polymer ?
#
loop_
_entity_poly.entity_id
_entity_poly.type
_entity_poly.pdbx_seq_one_letter_code
_entity_poly.pdbx_strand_id
1 'polypeptide(L)'
;KARENALSLLLQISGRSGRNGFGEVVIETKNEEFFKYYLEESNYKEFLNSELEFRKDLYPPFVKLARVVLSSTNGLKIKEELNEIVKDLKNNKDIEVVGFGECAIFRIANKYRYEVVIRSKDVKALLNALHYLKSTNISIDMDTIY
;
A
#
# COMPACT_ATOMS: atom_id res chain seq x y z
N LYS A 1 -5.64 6.17 0.40
CA LYS A 1 -6.75 5.35 0.94
C LYS A 1 -7.32 5.86 2.26
N ALA A 2 -6.51 6.17 3.29
CA ALA A 2 -7.02 6.62 4.58
C ALA A 2 -7.90 7.89 4.45
N ARG A 3 -7.45 8.88 3.69
CA ARG A 3 -8.19 10.12 3.43
C ARG A 3 -9.46 9.85 2.63
N GLU A 4 -9.38 9.02 1.62
CA GLU A 4 -10.50 8.61 0.78
C GLU A 4 -11.57 7.86 1.59
N ASN A 5 -11.15 6.88 2.40
CA ASN A 5 -12.06 6.12 3.25
C ASN A 5 -12.73 7.00 4.30
N ALA A 6 -11.99 7.92 4.94
CA ALA A 6 -12.54 8.86 5.90
C ALA A 6 -13.58 9.78 5.25
N LEU A 7 -13.26 10.35 4.10
CA LEU A 7 -14.17 11.25 3.38
C LEU A 7 -15.44 10.52 2.91
N SER A 8 -15.28 9.33 2.34
CA SER A 8 -16.41 8.50 1.90
C SER A 8 -17.34 8.13 3.05
N LEU A 9 -16.78 7.74 4.20
CA LEU A 9 -17.54 7.41 5.41
C LEU A 9 -18.31 8.63 5.91
N LEU A 10 -17.70 9.80 5.97
CA LEU A 10 -18.33 11.04 6.42
C LEU A 10 -19.47 11.48 5.49
N LEU A 11 -19.32 11.33 4.18
CA LEU A 11 -20.40 11.61 3.22
C LEU A 11 -21.58 10.66 3.39
N GLN A 12 -21.34 9.39 3.67
CA GLN A 12 -22.41 8.41 3.98
C GLN A 12 -23.16 8.77 5.26
N ILE A 13 -22.45 9.13 6.31
CA ILE A 13 -23.06 9.55 7.59
C ILE A 13 -23.89 10.82 7.40
N SER A 14 -23.35 11.82 6.71
CA SER A 14 -24.04 13.09 6.42
C SER A 14 -25.31 12.88 5.61
N GLY A 15 -25.29 11.97 4.62
CA GLY A 15 -26.47 11.62 3.83
C GLY A 15 -27.58 10.88 4.61
N ARG A 16 -27.27 10.29 5.74
CA ARG A 16 -28.24 9.60 6.61
C ARG A 16 -28.81 10.47 7.71
N SER A 17 -28.12 11.52 8.08
CA SER A 17 -28.48 12.39 9.22
C SER A 17 -29.69 13.22 8.86
N GLY A 18 -30.38 13.45 8.18
CA GLY A 18 -31.54 14.32 7.92
C GLY A 18 -32.77 13.64 7.31
N ARG A 19 -32.82 12.32 7.31
CA ARG A 19 -33.89 11.56 6.65
C ARG A 19 -35.31 11.87 7.17
N ASN A 20 -35.43 12.19 8.45
CA ASN A 20 -36.70 12.47 9.11
C ASN A 20 -36.84 13.97 9.49
N GLY A 21 -36.14 14.88 8.80
CA GLY A 21 -36.10 16.29 9.08
C GLY A 21 -34.67 16.85 9.10
N PHE A 22 -34.44 17.90 9.88
CA PHE A 22 -33.11 18.48 10.04
C PHE A 22 -32.20 17.57 10.88
N GLY A 23 -31.03 17.27 10.36
CA GLY A 23 -29.99 16.51 11.04
C GLY A 23 -28.67 17.26 11.10
N GLU A 24 -27.87 16.97 12.13
CA GLU A 24 -26.56 17.56 12.33
C GLU A 24 -25.50 16.47 12.50
N VAL A 25 -24.34 16.65 11.86
CA VAL A 25 -23.16 15.78 12.01
C VAL A 25 -22.01 16.63 12.49
N VAL A 26 -21.41 16.26 13.61
CA VAL A 26 -20.23 16.93 14.18
C VAL A 26 -18.99 16.11 13.88
N ILE A 27 -17.98 16.76 13.32
CA ILE A 27 -16.72 16.13 12.94
C ILE A 27 -15.57 16.80 13.70
N GLU A 28 -14.81 16.01 14.45
CA GLU A 28 -13.58 16.43 15.09
C GLU A 28 -12.38 16.06 14.21
N THR A 29 -11.59 17.05 13.80
CA THR A 29 -10.44 16.82 12.92
C THR A 29 -9.35 17.87 13.12
N LYS A 30 -8.11 17.49 12.86
CA LYS A 30 -6.97 18.40 12.78
C LYS A 30 -6.81 19.05 11.40
N ASN A 31 -7.56 18.59 10.41
CA ASN A 31 -7.52 19.10 9.03
C ASN A 31 -8.89 19.61 8.58
N GLU A 32 -9.35 20.66 9.23
CA GLU A 32 -10.68 21.23 9.04
C GLU A 32 -10.92 21.70 7.59
N GLU A 33 -9.95 22.40 7.00
CA GLU A 33 -10.06 22.94 5.63
C GLU A 33 -10.28 21.85 4.59
N PHE A 34 -9.55 20.74 4.69
CA PHE A 34 -9.71 19.59 3.81
C PHE A 34 -11.14 19.05 3.84
N PHE A 35 -11.68 18.81 5.04
CA PHE A 35 -13.03 18.25 5.17
C PHE A 35 -14.12 19.24 4.82
N LYS A 36 -13.96 20.51 5.13
CA LYS A 36 -14.92 21.57 4.69
C LYS A 36 -15.06 21.59 3.18
N TYR A 37 -13.94 21.57 2.47
CA TYR A 37 -13.94 21.65 1.01
C TYR A 37 -14.55 20.40 0.36
N TYR A 38 -14.11 19.21 0.76
CA TYR A 38 -14.49 17.96 0.09
C TYR A 38 -15.79 17.33 0.60
N LEU A 39 -16.38 17.80 1.69
CA LEU A 39 -17.70 17.35 2.14
C LEU A 39 -18.85 17.88 1.28
N GLU A 40 -18.62 18.91 0.50
CA GLU A 40 -19.58 19.32 -0.53
C GLU A 40 -19.59 18.29 -1.67
N GLU A 41 -20.79 17.84 -2.06
CA GLU A 41 -20.96 16.79 -3.09
C GLU A 41 -20.24 17.09 -4.41
N SER A 42 -20.23 18.37 -4.81
CA SER A 42 -19.54 18.82 -6.03
C SER A 42 -18.03 18.63 -6.01
N ASN A 43 -17.41 18.59 -4.82
CA ASN A 43 -15.97 18.55 -4.65
C ASN A 43 -15.41 17.13 -4.44
N TYR A 44 -16.27 16.15 -4.14
CA TYR A 44 -15.82 14.77 -3.94
C TYR A 44 -15.22 14.14 -5.21
N LYS A 45 -15.80 14.42 -6.35
CA LYS A 45 -15.27 13.97 -7.64
C LYS A 45 -13.90 14.57 -7.94
N GLU A 46 -13.72 15.84 -7.62
CA GLU A 46 -12.43 16.53 -7.72
C GLU A 46 -11.39 15.91 -6.79
N PHE A 47 -11.77 15.57 -5.57
CA PHE A 47 -10.91 14.83 -4.64
C PHE A 47 -10.44 13.51 -5.23
N LEU A 48 -11.33 12.69 -5.78
CA LEU A 48 -10.97 11.42 -6.41
C LEU A 48 -9.98 11.61 -7.56
N ASN A 49 -10.17 12.61 -8.39
CA ASN A 49 -9.26 12.92 -9.48
C ASN A 49 -7.87 13.34 -8.97
N SER A 50 -7.81 14.17 -7.94
CA SER A 50 -6.53 14.58 -7.35
C SER A 50 -5.79 13.42 -6.68
N GLU A 51 -6.50 12.50 -6.04
CA GLU A 51 -5.90 11.28 -5.48
C GLU A 51 -5.36 10.34 -6.57
N LEU A 52 -6.04 10.21 -7.69
CA LEU A 52 -5.56 9.43 -8.83
C LEU A 52 -4.31 10.05 -9.46
N GLU A 53 -4.28 11.36 -9.65
CA GLU A 53 -3.09 12.06 -10.16
C GLU A 53 -1.90 11.91 -9.20
N PHE A 54 -2.12 12.02 -7.90
CA PHE A 54 -1.07 11.79 -6.90
C PHE A 54 -0.48 10.38 -6.96
N ARG A 55 -1.31 9.36 -7.28
CA ARG A 55 -0.88 7.97 -7.37
C ARG A 55 -0.25 7.58 -8.70
N LYS A 56 -0.38 8.41 -9.72
CA LYS A 56 -0.01 8.09 -11.10
C LYS A 56 1.40 7.53 -11.26
N ASP A 57 2.35 8.10 -10.56
CA ASP A 57 3.76 7.72 -10.68
C ASP A 57 4.28 6.84 -9.54
N LEU A 58 3.54 6.70 -8.45
CA LEU A 58 4.05 6.12 -7.21
C LEU A 58 3.25 4.91 -6.70
N TYR A 59 1.95 4.83 -6.96
CA TYR A 59 1.05 3.85 -6.34
C TYR A 59 0.03 3.26 -7.31
N PRO A 60 -0.55 2.09 -6.97
CA PRO A 60 -1.67 1.55 -7.74
C PRO A 60 -2.84 2.56 -7.87
N PRO A 61 -3.59 2.48 -8.99
CA PRO A 61 -3.58 1.44 -10.02
C PRO A 61 -2.51 1.60 -11.11
N PHE A 62 -1.80 2.73 -11.19
CA PHE A 62 -0.88 3.05 -12.29
C PHE A 62 0.48 2.36 -12.17
N VAL A 63 0.92 2.12 -10.95
CA VAL A 63 2.16 1.40 -10.65
C VAL A 63 1.81 0.12 -9.89
N LYS A 64 2.39 -1.00 -10.27
CA LYS A 64 2.19 -2.27 -9.60
C LYS A 64 3.17 -2.45 -8.47
N LEU A 65 2.66 -2.88 -7.32
CA LEU A 65 3.43 -3.21 -6.13
C LEU A 65 3.47 -4.72 -5.93
N ALA A 66 4.59 -5.20 -5.46
CA ALA A 66 4.73 -6.57 -4.96
C ALA A 66 5.44 -6.57 -3.61
N ARG A 67 4.93 -7.33 -2.70
CA ARG A 67 5.53 -7.60 -1.40
C ARG A 67 6.03 -9.04 -1.38
N VAL A 68 7.31 -9.22 -1.17
CA VAL A 68 7.94 -10.55 -1.04
C VAL A 68 8.28 -10.77 0.42
N VAL A 69 7.71 -11.81 0.99
CA VAL A 69 7.95 -12.19 2.39
C VAL A 69 8.79 -13.46 2.44
N LEU A 70 9.90 -13.40 3.15
CA LEU A 70 10.77 -14.54 3.40
C LEU A 70 10.58 -14.96 4.86
N SER A 71 10.44 -16.27 5.09
CA SER A 71 10.30 -16.81 6.44
C SER A 71 11.14 -18.07 6.63
N SER A 72 11.83 -18.17 7.75
CA SER A 72 12.62 -19.34 8.12
C SER A 72 12.83 -19.43 9.63
N THR A 73 13.05 -20.62 10.12
CA THR A 73 13.46 -20.86 11.52
C THR A 73 14.89 -20.38 11.79
N ASN A 74 15.71 -20.23 10.74
CA ASN A 74 17.06 -19.69 10.86
C ASN A 74 17.07 -18.22 10.44
N GLY A 75 17.04 -17.31 11.44
CA GLY A 75 16.98 -15.87 11.22
C GLY A 75 18.21 -15.27 10.52
N LEU A 76 19.40 -15.80 10.76
CA LEU A 76 20.63 -15.32 10.10
C LEU A 76 20.63 -15.69 8.63
N LYS A 77 20.28 -16.92 8.30
CA LYS A 77 20.19 -17.40 6.92
C LYS A 77 19.18 -16.60 6.10
N ILE A 78 18.00 -16.36 6.66
CA ILE A 78 16.95 -15.62 5.95
C ILE A 78 17.31 -14.15 5.75
N LYS A 79 18.04 -13.55 6.68
CA LYS A 79 18.57 -12.20 6.55
C LYS A 79 19.59 -12.08 5.42
N GLU A 80 20.48 -13.07 5.29
CA GLU A 80 21.44 -13.15 4.19
C GLU A 80 20.75 -13.33 2.83
N GLU A 81 19.75 -14.20 2.75
CA GLU A 81 18.93 -14.38 1.55
C GLU A 81 18.21 -13.08 1.17
N LEU A 82 17.65 -12.35 2.14
CA LEU A 82 17.05 -11.04 1.90
C LEU A 82 18.04 -10.05 1.27
N ASN A 83 19.23 -9.95 1.83
CA ASN A 83 20.27 -9.04 1.32
C ASN A 83 20.67 -9.38 -0.12
N GLU A 84 20.79 -10.64 -0.47
CA GLU A 84 21.07 -11.09 -1.83
C GLU A 84 19.92 -10.75 -2.80
N ILE A 85 18.69 -11.00 -2.40
CA ILE A 85 17.50 -10.68 -3.19
C ILE A 85 17.40 -9.17 -3.41
N VAL A 86 17.59 -8.36 -2.38
CA VAL A 86 17.56 -6.90 -2.49
C VAL A 86 18.66 -6.39 -3.43
N LYS A 87 19.84 -6.96 -3.36
CA LYS A 87 20.95 -6.61 -4.24
C LYS A 87 20.61 -6.90 -5.72
N ASP A 88 20.06 -8.08 -6.00
CA ASP A 88 19.65 -8.46 -7.35
C ASP A 88 18.51 -7.57 -7.87
N LEU A 89 17.52 -7.26 -7.05
CA LEU A 89 16.41 -6.38 -7.41
C LEU A 89 16.87 -4.94 -7.66
N LYS A 90 17.82 -4.42 -6.88
CA LYS A 90 18.38 -3.08 -7.10
C LYS A 90 19.18 -2.97 -8.41
N ASN A 91 19.71 -4.06 -8.91
CA ASN A 91 20.41 -4.09 -10.20
C ASN A 91 19.45 -4.09 -11.41
N ASN A 92 18.16 -4.33 -11.20
CA ASN A 92 17.15 -4.30 -12.25
C ASN A 92 16.63 -2.88 -12.44
N LYS A 93 16.87 -2.29 -13.61
CA LYS A 93 16.49 -0.91 -13.93
C LYS A 93 14.97 -0.68 -14.01
N ASP A 94 14.20 -1.74 -14.29
CA ASP A 94 12.74 -1.66 -14.44
C ASP A 94 12.01 -1.83 -13.11
N ILE A 95 12.74 -2.13 -12.04
CA ILE A 95 12.21 -2.39 -10.70
C ILE A 95 12.77 -1.37 -9.73
N GLU A 96 11.90 -0.80 -8.90
CA GLU A 96 12.30 0.04 -7.77
C GLU A 96 12.06 -0.69 -6.45
N VAL A 97 13.07 -0.78 -5.61
CA VAL A 97 12.94 -1.29 -4.23
C VAL A 97 12.43 -0.14 -3.36
N VAL A 98 11.19 -0.26 -2.91
CA VAL A 98 10.54 0.75 -2.04
C VAL A 98 11.10 0.69 -0.62
N GLY A 99 11.30 -0.53 -0.12
CA GLY A 99 11.85 -0.76 1.21
C GLY A 99 12.02 -2.24 1.50
N PHE A 100 12.81 -2.55 2.50
CA PHE A 100 13.05 -3.92 2.96
C PHE A 100 13.44 -3.93 4.44
N GLY A 101 13.21 -5.05 5.09
CA GLY A 101 13.55 -5.24 6.50
C GLY A 101 12.68 -6.27 7.19
N GLU A 102 12.60 -6.18 8.50
CA GLU A 102 11.77 -7.04 9.31
C GLU A 102 10.29 -6.76 9.07
N CYS A 103 9.47 -7.81 9.01
CA CYS A 103 8.02 -7.65 8.96
C CYS A 103 7.49 -7.01 10.26
N ALA A 104 6.34 -6.34 10.18
CA ALA A 104 5.66 -5.77 11.34
C ALA A 104 5.40 -6.84 12.42
N ILE A 105 5.04 -8.05 12.01
CA ILE A 105 5.06 -9.23 12.88
C ILE A 105 6.28 -10.06 12.48
N PHE A 106 7.38 -9.84 13.21
CA PHE A 106 8.68 -10.39 12.87
C PHE A 106 8.78 -11.91 13.09
N ARG A 107 8.05 -12.46 14.05
CA ARG A 107 8.11 -13.88 14.40
C ARG A 107 6.72 -14.49 14.50
N ILE A 108 6.46 -15.51 13.68
CA ILE A 108 5.22 -16.31 13.74
C ILE A 108 5.61 -17.79 13.70
N ALA A 109 5.04 -18.59 14.61
CA ALA A 109 5.24 -20.04 14.66
C ALA A 109 6.74 -20.45 14.61
N ASN A 110 7.57 -19.76 15.39
CA ASN A 110 9.03 -19.95 15.44
C ASN A 110 9.79 -19.63 14.15
N LYS A 111 9.15 -18.99 13.15
CA LYS A 111 9.80 -18.52 11.94
C LYS A 111 10.03 -17.02 12.00
N TYR A 112 11.24 -16.58 11.68
CA TYR A 112 11.58 -15.19 11.49
C TYR A 112 11.11 -14.74 10.11
N ARG A 113 10.59 -13.50 10.03
CA ARG A 113 9.96 -12.97 8.82
C ARG A 113 10.62 -11.66 8.40
N TYR A 114 11.09 -11.64 7.17
CA TYR A 114 11.61 -10.43 6.51
C TYR A 114 10.81 -10.16 5.24
N GLU A 115 10.79 -8.91 4.83
CA GLU A 115 10.08 -8.50 3.62
C GLU A 115 10.90 -7.53 2.76
N VAL A 116 10.60 -7.55 1.48
CA VAL A 116 11.01 -6.52 0.53
C VAL A 116 9.79 -6.10 -0.28
N VAL A 117 9.63 -4.80 -0.45
CA VAL A 117 8.55 -4.22 -1.26
C VAL A 117 9.18 -3.60 -2.50
N ILE A 118 8.68 -4.01 -3.64
CA ILE A 118 9.12 -3.52 -4.95
C ILE A 118 7.96 -2.95 -5.73
N ARG A 119 8.24 -2.06 -6.66
CA ARG A 119 7.27 -1.49 -7.58
C ARG A 119 7.80 -1.38 -8.99
N SER A 120 6.91 -1.43 -9.96
CA SER A 120 7.23 -1.22 -11.37
C SER A 120 6.02 -0.68 -12.12
N LYS A 121 6.27 0.16 -13.13
CA LYS A 121 5.27 0.57 -14.11
C LYS A 121 5.00 -0.54 -15.12
N ASP A 122 5.94 -1.45 -15.32
CA ASP A 122 5.83 -2.59 -16.22
C ASP A 122 5.54 -3.89 -15.45
N VAL A 123 4.33 -4.41 -15.63
CA VAL A 123 3.88 -5.66 -15.00
C VAL A 123 4.73 -6.85 -15.44
N LYS A 124 5.15 -6.90 -16.70
CA LYS A 124 5.99 -8.00 -17.20
C LYS A 124 7.37 -8.02 -16.55
N ALA A 125 7.97 -6.84 -16.40
CA ALA A 125 9.26 -6.71 -15.71
C ALA A 125 9.14 -7.15 -14.24
N LEU A 126 8.06 -6.77 -13.56
CA LEU A 126 7.78 -7.16 -12.18
C LEU A 126 7.62 -8.68 -12.04
N LEU A 127 6.80 -9.29 -12.88
CA LEU A 127 6.57 -10.74 -12.87
C LEU A 127 7.84 -11.52 -13.21
N ASN A 128 8.63 -11.06 -14.18
CA ASN A 128 9.91 -11.68 -14.51
C ASN A 128 10.89 -11.63 -13.34
N ALA A 129 11.00 -10.47 -12.68
CA ALA A 129 11.87 -10.33 -11.51
C ALA A 129 11.46 -11.29 -10.38
N LEU A 130 10.16 -11.41 -10.12
CA LEU A 130 9.63 -12.35 -9.12
C LEU A 130 9.83 -13.81 -9.50
N HIS A 131 9.75 -14.14 -10.78
CA HIS A 131 9.97 -15.50 -11.28
C HIS A 131 11.41 -15.99 -11.07
N TYR A 132 12.38 -15.10 -11.11
CA TYR A 132 13.79 -15.43 -10.88
C TYR A 132 14.17 -15.60 -9.40
N LEU A 133 13.27 -15.28 -8.49
CA LEU A 133 13.51 -15.50 -7.05
C LEU A 133 13.46 -17.00 -6.73
N LYS A 134 14.61 -17.56 -6.39
CA LYS A 134 14.79 -19.01 -6.16
C LYS A 134 14.86 -19.35 -4.67
N SER A 135 13.82 -19.09 -3.93
CA SER A 135 13.76 -19.56 -2.52
C SER A 135 12.47 -20.31 -2.27
N THR A 136 12.56 -21.38 -1.51
CA THR A 136 11.39 -22.19 -1.11
C THR A 136 10.58 -21.55 0.03
N ASN A 137 11.14 -20.52 0.67
CA ASN A 137 10.55 -19.87 1.84
C ASN A 137 9.92 -18.51 1.52
N ILE A 138 9.52 -18.31 0.27
CA ILE A 138 9.00 -17.03 -0.23
C ILE A 138 7.48 -17.10 -0.38
N SER A 139 6.81 -16.05 0.11
CA SER A 139 5.41 -15.71 -0.19
C SER A 139 5.37 -14.37 -0.91
N ILE A 140 4.55 -14.26 -1.95
CA ILE A 140 4.45 -13.05 -2.78
C ILE A 140 3.01 -12.54 -2.76
N ASP A 141 2.84 -11.29 -2.34
CA ASP A 141 1.57 -10.57 -2.39
C ASP A 141 1.65 -9.44 -3.42
N MET A 142 0.73 -9.45 -4.37
CA MET A 142 0.66 -8.43 -5.40
C MET A 142 -0.30 -7.30 -5.01
N ASP A 143 0.08 -6.07 -5.39
CA ASP A 143 -0.73 -4.87 -5.14
C ASP A 143 -1.17 -4.67 -3.69
N THR A 144 -0.36 -5.13 -2.75
CA THR A 144 -0.60 -4.93 -1.32
C THR A 144 -0.58 -3.43 -0.99
N ILE A 145 -1.55 -2.99 -0.23
CA ILE A 145 -1.64 -1.60 0.20
C ILE A 145 -1.36 -1.53 1.69
N TYR A 146 -0.43 -0.71 2.04
CA TYR A 146 -0.09 -0.38 3.42
C TYR A 146 -0.93 0.75 3.95
#